data_6041fd933f47d41f6cb9c32923232cbf
#
_entry.id   6041fd933f47d41f6cb9c32923232cbf
#
_cell.length_a   1.000
_cell.length_b   1.000
_cell.length_c   1.000
_cell.angle_alpha   90.00
_cell.angle_beta   90.00
_cell.angle_gamma   90.00
#
_symmetry.space_group_name_H-M   'P 1'
#
loop_
_entity.id
_entity.type
_entity.pdbx_description
1 polymer ?
#
loop_
_entity_poly.entity_id
_entity_poly.type
_entity_poly.pdbx_seq_one_letter_code
_entity_poly.pdbx_strand_id
1 'polypeptide(L)'
;IPDSVEPKDLHPQARNELKTLSKENAEWVARHLAMAALLIDEDPALAHQHAMSAARRAGRIAVVRETLAITAYATEDFALALRELRTYRRISGKDDQLPLMVDSERGVGRPDRALELGRSVDRATLDRATRAELAIAMSGAQLDLGHTERALQELDVPELDPDVAYPWSPPLFAARAAVLEELGRHDEATTWQQRAELAATALGIDDNTYDNETILIDEIDEITTDDDDCADEEDATADELDELGEPTTPDEAAANADGEDDEASIALDAVEAVEIEEAGDRD
;
A
#
# COMPACT_ATOMS: atom_id res chain seq x y z
N ILE A 1 -18.69 -2.13 18.65
CA ILE A 1 -17.97 -3.29 18.08
C ILE A 1 -18.48 -4.53 18.79
N PRO A 2 -18.91 -5.56 18.06
CA PRO A 2 -19.30 -6.85 18.64
C PRO A 2 -18.18 -7.45 19.47
N ASP A 3 -18.55 -8.23 20.51
CA ASP A 3 -17.56 -8.88 21.37
C ASP A 3 -16.79 -10.00 20.63
N SER A 4 -17.34 -10.50 19.53
CA SER A 4 -16.69 -11.47 18.66
C SER A 4 -15.50 -10.92 17.89
N VAL A 5 -15.42 -9.60 17.69
CA VAL A 5 -14.29 -8.96 17.01
C VAL A 5 -13.17 -8.71 18.00
N GLU A 6 -12.09 -9.44 17.83
CA GLU A 6 -10.93 -9.40 18.72
C GLU A 6 -9.72 -8.72 18.05
N PRO A 7 -8.75 -8.21 18.85
CA PRO A 7 -7.51 -7.64 18.29
C PRO A 7 -6.70 -8.62 17.42
N LYS A 8 -6.86 -9.93 17.63
CA LYS A 8 -6.19 -10.96 16.84
C LYS A 8 -6.71 -11.10 15.40
N ASP A 9 -7.92 -10.60 15.13
CA ASP A 9 -8.54 -10.62 13.80
C ASP A 9 -7.87 -9.60 12.86
N LEU A 10 -7.15 -8.63 13.42
CA LEU A 10 -6.31 -7.74 12.64
C LEU A 10 -5.01 -8.47 12.24
N HIS A 11 -4.58 -8.29 10.99
CA HIS A 11 -3.38 -8.91 10.44
C HIS A 11 -2.14 -8.71 11.37
N PRO A 12 -1.27 -9.72 11.53
CA PRO A 12 -0.13 -9.64 12.45
C PRO A 12 0.81 -8.47 12.21
N GLN A 13 1.07 -8.12 10.94
CA GLN A 13 1.94 -6.99 10.58
C GLN A 13 1.32 -5.66 11.06
N ALA A 14 0.04 -5.44 10.81
CA ALA A 14 -0.69 -4.26 11.28
C ALA A 14 -0.68 -4.17 12.82
N ARG A 15 -0.88 -5.31 13.52
CA ARG A 15 -0.77 -5.37 14.99
C ARG A 15 0.62 -5.01 15.49
N ASN A 16 1.68 -5.36 14.75
CA ASN A 16 3.04 -5.02 15.14
C ASN A 16 3.26 -3.51 15.17
N GLU A 17 2.67 -2.77 14.23
CA GLU A 17 2.76 -1.30 14.25
C GLU A 17 2.08 -0.68 15.49
N LEU A 18 1.03 -1.33 16.01
CA LEU A 18 0.31 -0.84 17.19
C LEU A 18 1.07 -1.05 18.51
N LYS A 19 2.16 -1.82 18.54
CA LYS A 19 2.96 -2.10 19.75
C LYS A 19 3.58 -0.87 20.40
N THR A 20 3.63 0.25 19.69
CA THR A 20 4.09 1.53 20.23
C THR A 20 3.06 2.21 21.14
N LEU A 21 1.81 1.73 21.12
CA LEU A 21 0.73 2.21 21.96
C LEU A 21 0.71 1.48 23.31
N SER A 22 0.02 2.06 24.32
CA SER A 22 -0.34 1.28 25.49
C SER A 22 -1.23 0.09 25.10
N LYS A 23 -1.14 -1.02 25.85
CA LYS A 23 -1.89 -2.25 25.56
C LYS A 23 -3.38 -1.99 25.32
N GLU A 24 -4.02 -1.24 26.21
CA GLU A 24 -5.44 -0.89 26.11
C GLU A 24 -5.76 -0.11 24.83
N ASN A 25 -4.93 0.88 24.47
CA ASN A 25 -5.12 1.63 23.23
C ASN A 25 -4.85 0.77 21.99
N ALA A 26 -3.84 -0.11 22.02
CA ALA A 26 -3.53 -1.02 20.93
C ALA A 26 -4.70 -1.99 20.67
N GLU A 27 -5.26 -2.60 21.73
CA GLU A 27 -6.41 -3.49 21.62
C GLU A 27 -7.65 -2.77 21.08
N TRP A 28 -7.91 -1.56 21.58
CA TRP A 28 -9.05 -0.77 21.13
C TRP A 28 -8.90 -0.37 19.64
N VAL A 29 -7.72 0.11 19.23
CA VAL A 29 -7.44 0.50 17.84
C VAL A 29 -7.50 -0.72 16.93
N ALA A 30 -6.91 -1.85 17.32
CA ALA A 30 -6.94 -3.08 16.54
C ALA A 30 -8.37 -3.55 16.24
N ARG A 31 -9.26 -3.55 17.24
CA ARG A 31 -10.68 -3.90 17.04
C ARG A 31 -11.39 -2.96 16.06
N HIS A 32 -11.08 -1.67 16.08
CA HIS A 32 -11.66 -0.73 15.13
C HIS A 32 -11.12 -0.93 13.72
N LEU A 33 -9.82 -1.22 13.56
CA LEU A 33 -9.25 -1.54 12.25
C LEU A 33 -9.80 -2.87 11.69
N ALA A 34 -9.94 -3.90 12.54
CA ALA A 34 -10.55 -5.17 12.16
C ALA A 34 -12.01 -4.96 11.71
N MET A 35 -12.80 -4.15 12.44
CA MET A 35 -14.16 -3.81 12.01
C MET A 35 -14.20 -3.06 10.68
N ALA A 36 -13.27 -2.13 10.47
CA ALA A 36 -13.18 -1.42 9.19
C ALA A 36 -12.92 -2.39 8.04
N ALA A 37 -12.02 -3.36 8.23
CA ALA A 37 -11.73 -4.38 7.23
C ALA A 37 -12.92 -5.30 6.96
N LEU A 38 -13.67 -5.70 7.99
CA LEU A 38 -14.86 -6.55 7.83
C LEU A 38 -16.02 -5.84 7.13
N LEU A 39 -16.12 -4.53 7.24
CA LEU A 39 -17.26 -3.76 6.76
C LEU A 39 -17.01 -3.05 5.43
N ILE A 40 -15.78 -3.07 4.92
CA ILE A 40 -15.40 -2.22 3.78
C ILE A 40 -16.27 -2.45 2.56
N ASP A 41 -16.66 -3.70 2.30
CA ASP A 41 -17.47 -4.09 1.14
C ASP A 41 -18.97 -4.05 1.43
N GLU A 42 -19.39 -4.33 2.68
CA GLU A 42 -20.80 -4.38 3.05
C GLU A 42 -21.37 -2.99 3.41
N ASP A 43 -20.62 -2.20 4.22
CA ASP A 43 -21.00 -0.86 4.69
C ASP A 43 -19.75 0.05 4.77
N PRO A 44 -19.27 0.58 3.62
CA PRO A 44 -18.11 1.46 3.57
C PRO A 44 -18.23 2.69 4.48
N ALA A 45 -19.44 3.20 4.66
CA ALA A 45 -19.67 4.37 5.52
C ALA A 45 -19.42 4.05 6.99
N LEU A 46 -19.86 2.87 7.45
CA LEU A 46 -19.61 2.41 8.82
C LEU A 46 -18.14 2.01 8.98
N ALA A 47 -17.53 1.34 7.99
CA ALA A 47 -16.10 1.06 7.96
C ALA A 47 -15.28 2.35 8.16
N HIS A 48 -15.62 3.40 7.43
CA HIS A 48 -14.98 4.70 7.54
C HIS A 48 -15.12 5.32 8.94
N GLN A 49 -16.28 5.19 9.59
CA GLN A 49 -16.46 5.65 10.98
C GLN A 49 -15.54 4.91 11.95
N HIS A 50 -15.33 3.61 11.75
CA HIS A 50 -14.38 2.82 12.53
C HIS A 50 -12.93 3.28 12.30
N ALA A 51 -12.53 3.49 11.06
CA ALA A 51 -11.20 4.01 10.71
C ALA A 51 -10.96 5.42 11.30
N MET A 52 -11.93 6.32 11.22
CA MET A 52 -11.87 7.63 11.86
C MET A 52 -11.73 7.53 13.39
N SER A 53 -12.39 6.56 14.00
CA SER A 53 -12.28 6.32 15.44
C SER A 53 -10.87 5.88 15.82
N ALA A 54 -10.29 4.94 15.07
CA ALA A 54 -8.90 4.52 15.24
C ALA A 54 -7.93 5.70 15.07
N ALA A 55 -8.12 6.52 14.04
CA ALA A 55 -7.25 7.65 13.72
C ALA A 55 -7.23 8.74 14.81
N ARG A 56 -8.31 8.93 15.56
CA ARG A 56 -8.34 9.86 16.69
C ARG A 56 -7.36 9.47 17.81
N ARG A 57 -7.10 8.17 18.00
CA ARG A 57 -6.19 7.67 19.05
C ARG A 57 -4.80 7.35 18.57
N ALA A 58 -4.67 6.92 17.30
CA ALA A 58 -3.44 6.37 16.75
C ALA A 58 -3.04 6.98 15.41
N GLY A 59 -3.39 8.22 15.14
CA GLY A 59 -3.17 8.88 13.86
C GLY A 59 -1.72 9.15 13.46
N ARG A 60 -0.74 8.68 14.24
CA ARG A 60 0.70 8.72 13.88
C ARG A 60 1.24 7.37 13.41
N ILE A 61 0.38 6.36 13.34
CA ILE A 61 0.73 4.99 12.93
C ILE A 61 0.34 4.81 11.47
N ALA A 62 1.22 4.21 10.68
CA ALA A 62 1.05 4.12 9.23
C ALA A 62 -0.21 3.33 8.86
N VAL A 63 -0.39 2.12 9.38
CA VAL A 63 -1.57 1.29 9.09
C VAL A 63 -2.91 1.98 9.41
N VAL A 64 -2.95 2.84 10.42
CA VAL A 64 -4.17 3.60 10.75
C VAL A 64 -4.48 4.66 9.69
N ARG A 65 -3.45 5.29 9.13
CA ARG A 65 -3.59 6.23 8.02
C ARG A 65 -3.98 5.55 6.73
N GLU A 66 -3.42 4.40 6.47
CA GLU A 66 -3.74 3.53 5.35
C GLU A 66 -5.21 3.11 5.40
N THR A 67 -5.66 2.50 6.49
CA THR A 67 -7.07 2.10 6.66
C THR A 67 -8.03 3.28 6.52
N LEU A 68 -7.67 4.45 7.07
CA LEU A 68 -8.50 5.66 6.92
C LEU A 68 -8.57 6.11 5.46
N ALA A 69 -7.48 6.00 4.72
CA ALA A 69 -7.43 6.34 3.30
C ALA A 69 -8.26 5.38 2.45
N ILE A 70 -8.10 4.07 2.66
CA ILE A 70 -8.85 3.02 1.94
C ILE A 70 -10.36 3.20 2.17
N THR A 71 -10.77 3.40 3.42
CA THR A 71 -12.20 3.62 3.73
C THR A 71 -12.72 4.96 3.19
N ALA A 72 -11.90 6.01 3.14
CA ALA A 72 -12.26 7.27 2.50
C ALA A 72 -12.43 7.09 0.97
N TYR A 73 -11.54 6.32 0.35
CA TYR A 73 -11.65 5.96 -1.07
C TYR A 73 -12.93 5.19 -1.35
N ALA A 74 -13.26 4.18 -0.54
CA ALA A 74 -14.47 3.39 -0.68
C ALA A 74 -15.77 4.21 -0.49
N THR A 75 -15.71 5.34 0.22
CA THR A 75 -16.81 6.31 0.34
C THR A 75 -16.72 7.48 -0.65
N GLU A 76 -15.86 7.35 -1.68
CA GLU A 76 -15.64 8.34 -2.73
C GLU A 76 -15.12 9.72 -2.22
N ASP A 77 -14.64 9.79 -0.95
CA ASP A 77 -13.93 10.98 -0.48
C ASP A 77 -12.45 10.91 -0.90
N PHE A 78 -12.24 11.01 -2.22
CA PHE A 78 -10.89 10.93 -2.82
C PHE A 78 -9.95 12.02 -2.31
N ALA A 79 -10.48 13.18 -1.92
CA ALA A 79 -9.67 14.26 -1.36
C ALA A 79 -9.10 13.89 0.01
N LEU A 80 -9.90 13.25 0.85
CA LEU A 80 -9.47 12.71 2.14
C LEU A 80 -8.52 11.54 1.93
N ALA A 81 -8.85 10.60 1.03
CA ALA A 81 -8.00 9.46 0.70
C ALA A 81 -6.58 9.93 0.33
N LEU A 82 -6.44 10.86 -0.59
CA LEU A 82 -5.14 11.45 -0.99
C LEU A 82 -4.38 12.08 0.17
N ARG A 83 -5.06 12.81 1.06
CA ARG A 83 -4.42 13.43 2.22
C ARG A 83 -3.84 12.38 3.16
N GLU A 84 -4.60 11.34 3.42
CA GLU A 84 -4.20 10.28 4.33
C GLU A 84 -3.13 9.38 3.72
N LEU A 85 -3.21 9.06 2.42
CA LEU A 85 -2.17 8.33 1.68
C LEU A 85 -0.82 9.07 1.65
N ARG A 86 -0.83 10.39 1.45
CA ARG A 86 0.39 11.19 1.57
C ARG A 86 0.98 11.13 2.98
N THR A 87 0.12 11.08 3.99
CA THR A 87 0.54 10.94 5.39
C THR A 87 1.10 9.54 5.65
N TYR A 88 0.43 8.49 5.14
CA TYR A 88 0.90 7.11 5.17
C TYR A 88 2.30 7.00 4.55
N ARG A 89 2.47 7.43 3.31
CA ARG A 89 3.74 7.41 2.60
C ARG A 89 4.87 8.12 3.36
N ARG A 90 4.57 9.25 3.98
CA ARG A 90 5.55 10.01 4.79
C ARG A 90 5.95 9.27 6.07
N ILE A 91 5.05 8.51 6.69
CA ILE A 91 5.29 7.75 7.93
C ILE A 91 5.99 6.42 7.62
N SER A 92 5.47 5.67 6.66
CA SER A 92 5.94 4.32 6.31
C SER A 92 7.22 4.34 5.45
N GLY A 93 7.40 5.39 4.63
CA GLY A 93 8.44 5.45 3.60
C GLY A 93 8.18 4.53 2.42
N LYS A 94 6.97 3.93 2.30
CA LYS A 94 6.60 2.99 1.26
C LYS A 94 5.82 3.64 0.13
N ASP A 95 5.89 3.05 -1.05
CA ASP A 95 5.17 3.45 -2.25
C ASP A 95 4.12 2.39 -2.69
N ASP A 96 3.82 1.42 -1.84
CA ASP A 96 2.86 0.35 -2.08
C ASP A 96 1.43 0.85 -2.36
N GLN A 97 1.04 1.97 -1.79
CA GLN A 97 -0.26 2.62 -2.03
C GLN A 97 -0.24 3.67 -3.17
N LEU A 98 0.80 3.67 -4.00
CA LEU A 98 0.89 4.58 -5.15
C LEU A 98 -0.26 4.42 -6.14
N PRO A 99 -0.71 3.19 -6.49
CA PRO A 99 -1.87 2.99 -7.37
C PRO A 99 -3.13 3.69 -6.87
N LEU A 100 -3.44 3.51 -5.58
CA LEU A 100 -4.61 4.13 -4.94
C LEU A 100 -4.50 5.66 -4.89
N MET A 101 -3.28 6.21 -4.74
CA MET A 101 -3.05 7.65 -4.83
C MET A 101 -3.31 8.18 -6.25
N VAL A 102 -2.86 7.44 -7.27
CA VAL A 102 -3.08 7.78 -8.70
C VAL A 102 -4.57 7.77 -9.00
N ASP A 103 -5.27 6.74 -8.57
CA ASP A 103 -6.69 6.61 -8.80
C ASP A 103 -7.51 7.67 -8.03
N SER A 104 -7.10 8.01 -6.81
CA SER A 104 -7.71 9.10 -6.06
C SER A 104 -7.50 10.48 -6.73
N GLU A 105 -6.36 10.74 -7.39
CA GLU A 105 -6.18 11.98 -8.20
C GLU A 105 -7.16 12.01 -9.39
N ARG A 106 -7.46 10.85 -10.01
CA ARG A 106 -8.51 10.71 -11.02
C ARG A 106 -9.88 11.05 -10.44
N GLY A 107 -10.21 10.46 -9.28
CA GLY A 107 -11.48 10.68 -8.59
C GLY A 107 -11.74 12.15 -8.22
N VAL A 108 -10.68 12.93 -7.94
CA VAL A 108 -10.82 14.40 -7.78
C VAL A 108 -10.81 15.17 -9.12
N GLY A 109 -10.87 14.48 -10.27
CA GLY A 109 -10.91 15.10 -11.58
C GLY A 109 -9.58 15.67 -12.06
N ARG A 110 -8.45 15.07 -11.68
CA ARG A 110 -7.09 15.53 -12.02
C ARG A 110 -6.26 14.45 -12.70
N PRO A 111 -6.68 13.92 -13.85
CA PRO A 111 -6.00 12.81 -14.52
C PRO A 111 -4.56 13.15 -14.94
N ASP A 112 -4.26 14.41 -15.30
CA ASP A 112 -2.88 14.82 -15.59
C ASP A 112 -1.97 14.66 -14.37
N ARG A 113 -2.43 15.04 -13.18
CA ARG A 113 -1.68 14.88 -11.93
C ARG A 113 -1.57 13.42 -11.53
N ALA A 114 -2.58 12.60 -11.81
CA ALA A 114 -2.52 11.16 -11.63
C ALA A 114 -1.35 10.56 -12.42
N LEU A 115 -1.23 10.93 -13.71
CA LEU A 115 -0.11 10.49 -14.56
C LEU A 115 1.25 11.01 -14.09
N GLU A 116 1.34 12.26 -13.65
CA GLU A 116 2.58 12.83 -13.08
C GLU A 116 2.99 12.05 -11.83
N LEU A 117 2.03 11.78 -10.94
CA LEU A 117 2.27 11.04 -9.69
C LEU A 117 2.73 9.61 -9.96
N GLY A 118 2.05 8.87 -10.85
CA GLY A 118 2.43 7.51 -11.21
C GLY A 118 3.81 7.40 -11.86
N ARG A 119 4.28 8.46 -12.53
CA ARG A 119 5.63 8.54 -13.13
C ARG A 119 6.69 9.05 -12.16
N SER A 120 6.32 9.53 -10.98
CA SER A 120 7.26 10.09 -10.00
C SER A 120 8.08 9.03 -9.26
N VAL A 121 7.71 7.76 -9.36
CA VAL A 121 8.38 6.62 -8.72
C VAL A 121 8.93 5.70 -9.80
N ASP A 122 10.15 5.21 -9.58
CA ASP A 122 10.72 4.20 -10.45
C ASP A 122 9.96 2.87 -10.27
N ARG A 123 9.31 2.41 -11.34
CA ARG A 123 8.54 1.15 -11.34
C ARG A 123 9.39 -0.06 -10.91
N ALA A 124 10.71 -0.04 -11.13
CA ALA A 124 11.60 -1.12 -10.73
C ALA A 124 11.71 -1.30 -9.21
N THR A 125 11.35 -0.28 -8.43
CA THR A 125 11.37 -0.33 -6.96
C THR A 125 10.07 -0.88 -6.36
N LEU A 126 9.02 -1.02 -7.18
CA LEU A 126 7.72 -1.54 -6.78
C LEU A 126 7.68 -3.06 -6.94
N ASP A 127 6.92 -3.73 -6.08
CA ASP A 127 6.62 -5.15 -6.27
C ASP A 127 5.70 -5.38 -7.49
N ARG A 128 5.53 -6.65 -7.88
CA ARG A 128 4.79 -6.99 -9.11
C ARG A 128 3.31 -6.63 -9.04
N ALA A 129 2.67 -6.85 -7.89
CA ALA A 129 1.26 -6.53 -7.70
C ALA A 129 1.03 -5.01 -7.81
N THR A 130 1.80 -4.23 -7.07
CA THR A 130 1.75 -2.76 -7.10
C THR A 130 2.01 -2.21 -8.52
N ARG A 131 2.92 -2.83 -9.31
CA ARG A 131 3.14 -2.42 -10.71
C ARG A 131 1.93 -2.69 -11.61
N ALA A 132 1.28 -3.83 -11.45
CA ALA A 132 0.06 -4.16 -12.19
C ALA A 132 -1.10 -3.21 -11.86
N GLU A 133 -1.34 -2.97 -10.59
CA GLU A 133 -2.35 -2.01 -10.12
C GLU A 133 -2.04 -0.59 -10.59
N LEU A 134 -0.78 -0.18 -10.56
CA LEU A 134 -0.37 1.13 -11.08
C LEU A 134 -0.64 1.25 -12.59
N ALA A 135 -0.40 0.18 -13.34
CA ALA A 135 -0.71 0.16 -14.78
C ALA A 135 -2.21 0.35 -15.04
N ILE A 136 -3.07 -0.29 -14.24
CA ILE A 136 -4.53 -0.12 -14.31
C ILE A 136 -4.91 1.33 -14.00
N ALA A 137 -4.43 1.89 -12.91
CA ALA A 137 -4.75 3.27 -12.51
C ALA A 137 -4.26 4.30 -13.54
N MET A 138 -3.05 4.10 -14.10
CA MET A 138 -2.48 4.97 -15.14
C MET A 138 -3.27 4.86 -16.46
N SER A 139 -3.70 3.66 -16.83
CA SER A 139 -4.57 3.42 -17.97
C SER A 139 -5.89 4.17 -17.82
N GLY A 140 -6.53 4.09 -16.66
CA GLY A 140 -7.74 4.84 -16.36
C GLY A 140 -7.53 6.35 -16.47
N ALA A 141 -6.39 6.88 -16.01
CA ALA A 141 -6.07 8.30 -16.16
C ALA A 141 -5.91 8.73 -17.64
N GLN A 142 -5.40 7.85 -18.49
CA GLN A 142 -5.34 8.10 -19.94
C GLN A 142 -6.73 8.09 -20.58
N LEU A 143 -7.63 7.19 -20.14
CA LEU A 143 -9.02 7.17 -20.60
C LEU A 143 -9.75 8.45 -20.22
N ASP A 144 -9.60 8.93 -18.99
CA ASP A 144 -10.19 10.18 -18.50
C ASP A 144 -9.77 11.40 -19.36
N LEU A 145 -8.59 11.32 -20.00
CA LEU A 145 -8.08 12.33 -20.93
C LEU A 145 -8.50 12.07 -22.41
N GLY A 146 -9.22 10.99 -22.69
CA GLY A 146 -9.60 10.59 -24.04
C GLY A 146 -8.45 9.99 -24.86
N HIS A 147 -7.38 9.53 -24.20
CA HIS A 147 -6.19 8.99 -24.85
C HIS A 147 -6.21 7.45 -24.87
N THR A 148 -7.22 6.85 -25.51
CA THR A 148 -7.50 5.40 -25.44
C THR A 148 -6.32 4.54 -25.89
N GLU A 149 -5.60 4.93 -26.96
CA GLU A 149 -4.40 4.20 -27.41
C GLU A 149 -3.27 4.23 -26.35
N ARG A 150 -3.11 5.35 -25.64
CA ARG A 150 -2.12 5.43 -24.56
C ARG A 150 -2.57 4.64 -23.34
N ALA A 151 -3.86 4.56 -23.07
CA ALA A 151 -4.41 3.70 -22.03
C ALA A 151 -4.04 2.24 -22.25
N LEU A 152 -4.14 1.76 -23.49
CA LEU A 152 -3.72 0.42 -23.85
C LEU A 152 -2.20 0.21 -23.64
N GLN A 153 -1.39 1.21 -23.98
CA GLN A 153 0.07 1.15 -23.78
C GLN A 153 0.48 1.09 -22.30
N GLU A 154 -0.27 1.78 -21.39
CA GLU A 154 0.02 1.69 -19.95
C GLU A 154 -0.20 0.28 -19.40
N LEU A 155 -1.08 -0.52 -20.01
CA LEU A 155 -1.35 -1.92 -19.64
C LEU A 155 -0.38 -2.91 -20.28
N ASP A 156 0.53 -2.47 -21.16
CA ASP A 156 1.54 -3.34 -21.77
C ASP A 156 2.76 -3.48 -20.85
N VAL A 157 2.57 -4.23 -19.78
CA VAL A 157 3.55 -4.42 -18.70
C VAL A 157 3.96 -5.88 -18.59
N PRO A 158 5.16 -6.18 -18.04
CA PRO A 158 5.62 -7.56 -17.87
C PRO A 158 4.70 -8.43 -16.99
N GLU A 159 3.88 -7.81 -16.15
CA GLU A 159 2.91 -8.45 -15.28
C GLU A 159 1.69 -9.00 -16.06
N LEU A 160 1.49 -8.56 -17.31
CA LEU A 160 0.41 -9.01 -18.19
C LEU A 160 0.82 -10.33 -18.88
N ASP A 161 0.76 -11.43 -18.14
CA ASP A 161 1.01 -12.77 -18.65
C ASP A 161 -0.32 -13.48 -18.93
N PRO A 162 -0.70 -13.71 -20.20
CA PRO A 162 -1.99 -14.31 -20.57
C PRO A 162 -2.13 -15.77 -20.18
N ASP A 163 -1.03 -16.45 -19.86
CA ASP A 163 -0.98 -17.90 -19.66
C ASP A 163 -0.89 -18.27 -18.18
N VAL A 164 -0.70 -17.29 -17.28
CA VAL A 164 -0.55 -17.50 -15.83
C VAL A 164 -1.50 -16.61 -15.05
N ALA A 165 -2.26 -17.21 -14.12
CA ALA A 165 -3.14 -16.48 -13.22
C ALA A 165 -2.40 -16.08 -11.95
N TYR A 166 -2.10 -14.80 -11.82
CA TYR A 166 -1.64 -14.15 -10.58
C TYR A 166 -2.81 -13.39 -9.93
N PRO A 167 -2.74 -13.04 -8.65
CA PRO A 167 -3.81 -12.28 -7.97
C PRO A 167 -4.20 -10.98 -8.68
N TRP A 168 -3.28 -10.33 -9.37
CA TRP A 168 -3.52 -9.13 -10.17
C TRP A 168 -3.99 -9.40 -11.61
N SER A 169 -3.98 -10.65 -12.08
CA SER A 169 -4.35 -10.97 -13.48
C SER A 169 -5.80 -10.65 -13.82
N PRO A 170 -6.80 -11.02 -13.00
CA PRO A 170 -8.19 -10.73 -13.33
C PRO A 170 -8.47 -9.23 -13.55
N PRO A 171 -8.14 -8.32 -12.62
CA PRO A 171 -8.36 -6.89 -12.83
C PRO A 171 -7.52 -6.30 -13.97
N LEU A 172 -6.28 -6.79 -14.18
CA LEU A 172 -5.42 -6.32 -15.26
C LEU A 172 -5.96 -6.73 -16.65
N PHE A 173 -6.45 -7.96 -16.78
CA PHE A 173 -7.05 -8.47 -18.01
C PHE A 173 -8.39 -7.77 -18.31
N ALA A 174 -9.22 -7.56 -17.29
CA ALA A 174 -10.46 -6.80 -17.41
C ALA A 174 -10.23 -5.35 -17.83
N ALA A 175 -9.24 -4.68 -17.25
CA ALA A 175 -8.85 -3.32 -17.65
C ALA A 175 -8.43 -3.28 -19.12
N ARG A 176 -7.64 -4.27 -19.59
CA ARG A 176 -7.24 -4.36 -21.00
C ARG A 176 -8.44 -4.60 -21.91
N ALA A 177 -9.37 -5.49 -21.52
CA ALA A 177 -10.59 -5.74 -22.27
C ALA A 177 -11.42 -4.46 -22.44
N ALA A 178 -11.62 -3.71 -21.36
CA ALA A 178 -12.35 -2.44 -21.37
C ALA A 178 -11.74 -1.41 -22.34
N VAL A 179 -10.42 -1.26 -22.32
CA VAL A 179 -9.73 -0.33 -23.24
C VAL A 179 -9.84 -0.78 -24.70
N LEU A 180 -9.78 -2.09 -24.95
CA LEU A 180 -9.95 -2.65 -26.32
C LEU A 180 -11.38 -2.45 -26.82
N GLU A 181 -12.37 -2.55 -25.94
CA GLU A 181 -13.77 -2.26 -26.27
C GLU A 181 -13.95 -0.79 -26.69
N GLU A 182 -13.38 0.15 -25.94
CA GLU A 182 -13.34 1.58 -26.25
C GLU A 182 -12.66 1.87 -27.61
N LEU A 183 -11.67 1.07 -28.01
CA LEU A 183 -11.02 1.14 -29.32
C LEU A 183 -11.82 0.47 -30.45
N GLY A 184 -12.97 -0.16 -30.14
CA GLY A 184 -13.76 -0.92 -31.11
C GLY A 184 -13.12 -2.25 -31.53
N ARG A 185 -12.15 -2.76 -30.74
CA ARG A 185 -11.45 -4.05 -30.99
C ARG A 185 -12.16 -5.19 -30.25
N HIS A 186 -13.44 -5.39 -30.57
CA HIS A 186 -14.37 -6.24 -29.82
C HIS A 186 -13.95 -7.70 -29.70
N ASP A 187 -13.37 -8.31 -30.76
CA ASP A 187 -12.91 -9.70 -30.71
C ASP A 187 -11.77 -9.90 -29.70
N GLU A 188 -10.85 -8.94 -29.66
CA GLU A 188 -9.73 -8.95 -28.71
C GLU A 188 -10.22 -8.64 -27.29
N ALA A 189 -11.13 -7.69 -27.16
CA ALA A 189 -11.78 -7.38 -25.87
C ALA A 189 -12.45 -8.62 -25.26
N THR A 190 -13.26 -9.34 -26.06
CA THR A 190 -13.90 -10.60 -25.67
C THR A 190 -12.87 -11.64 -25.20
N THR A 191 -11.75 -11.77 -25.94
CA THR A 191 -10.70 -12.71 -25.56
C THR A 191 -10.06 -12.37 -24.22
N TRP A 192 -9.78 -11.08 -23.95
CA TRP A 192 -9.22 -10.66 -22.67
C TRP A 192 -10.22 -10.74 -21.51
N GLN A 193 -11.50 -10.48 -21.77
CA GLN A 193 -12.57 -10.67 -20.78
C GLN A 193 -12.67 -12.14 -20.36
N GLN A 194 -12.65 -13.08 -21.30
CA GLN A 194 -12.64 -14.51 -21.00
C GLN A 194 -11.42 -14.93 -20.18
N ARG A 195 -10.25 -14.35 -20.46
CA ARG A 195 -9.05 -14.59 -19.65
C ARG A 195 -9.18 -14.06 -18.24
N ALA A 196 -9.81 -12.90 -18.05
CA ALA A 196 -10.09 -12.36 -16.71
C ALA A 196 -10.98 -13.31 -15.90
N GLU A 197 -12.05 -13.83 -16.49
CA GLU A 197 -12.96 -14.78 -15.87
C GLU A 197 -12.28 -16.12 -15.54
N LEU A 198 -11.47 -16.64 -16.47
CA LEU A 198 -10.70 -17.87 -16.24
C LEU A 198 -9.67 -17.69 -15.11
N ALA A 199 -9.00 -16.54 -15.07
CA ALA A 199 -8.03 -16.24 -14.02
C ALA A 199 -8.74 -16.09 -12.65
N ALA A 200 -9.88 -15.41 -12.59
CA ALA A 200 -10.68 -15.31 -11.37
C ALA A 200 -11.13 -16.69 -10.86
N THR A 201 -11.65 -17.55 -11.77
CA THR A 201 -12.04 -18.91 -11.43
C THR A 201 -10.86 -19.76 -10.94
N ALA A 202 -9.69 -19.65 -11.58
CA ALA A 202 -8.50 -20.39 -11.20
C ALA A 202 -7.97 -19.98 -9.81
N LEU A 203 -8.20 -18.73 -9.41
CA LEU A 203 -7.83 -18.19 -8.10
C LEU A 203 -8.91 -18.41 -7.03
N GLY A 204 -10.06 -19.00 -7.39
CA GLY A 204 -11.18 -19.16 -6.48
C GLY A 204 -11.89 -17.85 -6.12
N ILE A 205 -11.70 -16.82 -6.96
CA ILE A 205 -12.39 -15.55 -6.86
C ILE A 205 -13.69 -15.72 -7.66
N ASP A 206 -14.75 -16.25 -7.01
CA ASP A 206 -16.07 -16.32 -7.64
C ASP A 206 -16.67 -14.91 -7.74
N ASP A 207 -17.48 -14.69 -8.79
CA ASP A 207 -18.14 -13.42 -9.14
C ASP A 207 -19.03 -12.82 -8.02
N ASN A 208 -19.17 -13.52 -6.89
CA ASN A 208 -19.94 -13.11 -5.72
C ASN A 208 -19.10 -12.76 -4.48
N THR A 209 -17.78 -12.87 -4.57
CA THR A 209 -16.88 -12.48 -3.49
C THR A 209 -15.78 -11.58 -4.06
N TYR A 210 -16.11 -10.31 -4.27
CA TYR A 210 -15.10 -9.28 -4.05
C TYR A 210 -14.85 -9.22 -2.53
N ASP A 211 -14.47 -10.35 -1.96
CA ASP A 211 -13.76 -10.37 -0.70
C ASP A 211 -12.42 -9.70 -0.98
N ASN A 212 -12.36 -8.42 -0.66
CA ASN A 212 -11.13 -7.69 -0.52
C ASN A 212 -10.37 -8.22 0.72
N GLU A 213 -10.14 -9.52 0.76
CA GLU A 213 -8.98 -10.00 1.47
C GLU A 213 -7.79 -9.43 0.71
N THR A 214 -7.19 -8.39 1.30
CA THR A 214 -5.80 -8.09 1.04
C THR A 214 -5.04 -9.35 1.46
N ILE A 215 -4.92 -10.30 0.52
CA ILE A 215 -4.09 -11.49 0.68
C ILE A 215 -2.67 -10.94 0.63
N LEU A 216 -2.13 -10.64 1.81
CA LEU A 216 -0.69 -10.55 1.96
C LEU A 216 -0.19 -11.96 1.68
N ILE A 217 0.32 -12.15 0.47
CA ILE A 217 1.04 -13.36 0.11
C ILE A 217 2.29 -13.33 0.98
N ASP A 218 2.29 -14.14 2.05
CA ASP A 218 3.54 -14.52 2.70
C ASP A 218 4.41 -15.17 1.63
N GLU A 219 5.65 -14.71 1.51
CA GLU A 219 6.68 -15.41 0.74
C GLU A 219 6.59 -16.89 1.08
N ILE A 220 6.30 -17.70 0.07
CA ILE A 220 6.42 -19.16 0.19
C ILE A 220 7.91 -19.39 0.35
N ASP A 221 8.35 -19.67 1.57
CA ASP A 221 9.66 -20.24 1.80
C ASP A 221 9.81 -21.43 0.87
N GLU A 222 10.80 -21.37 -0.01
CA GLU A 222 11.21 -22.50 -0.84
C GLU A 222 11.42 -23.69 0.09
N ILE A 223 10.53 -24.68 -0.01
CA ILE A 223 10.74 -25.97 0.57
C ILE A 223 11.92 -26.57 -0.17
N THR A 224 13.11 -26.41 0.35
CA THR A 224 14.25 -27.23 -0.03
C THR A 224 13.96 -28.63 0.45
N THR A 225 13.52 -29.46 -0.49
CA THR A 225 13.54 -30.92 -0.30
C THR A 225 14.99 -31.38 -0.34
N ASP A 226 15.64 -31.41 0.81
CA ASP A 226 16.81 -32.26 0.99
C ASP A 226 16.32 -33.66 1.37
N ASP A 227 16.13 -34.49 0.34
CA ASP A 227 16.23 -35.94 0.45
C ASP A 227 17.72 -36.28 0.48
N ASP A 228 18.21 -36.77 1.59
CA ASP A 228 19.24 -37.84 1.63
C ASP A 228 19.35 -38.31 3.08
N ASP A 229 18.85 -39.45 3.30
CA ASP A 229 19.46 -40.77 3.37
C ASP A 229 19.98 -41.17 4.75
N CYS A 230 19.46 -42.30 5.13
CA CYS A 230 19.71 -43.16 6.27
C CYS A 230 21.20 -43.50 6.47
N ALA A 231 21.61 -43.65 7.68
CA ALA A 231 22.06 -44.92 8.26
C ALA A 231 22.99 -44.73 9.46
N ASP A 232 22.66 -45.52 10.44
CA ASP A 232 23.53 -46.32 11.36
C ASP A 232 24.27 -45.61 12.49
N GLU A 233 23.70 -45.87 13.64
CA GLU A 233 24.16 -46.60 14.86
C GLU A 233 25.63 -46.50 15.29
N GLU A 234 25.70 -46.41 16.59
CA GLU A 234 26.67 -46.91 17.58
C GLU A 234 27.55 -45.86 18.28
N ASP A 235 27.19 -45.63 19.51
CA ASP A 235 27.80 -46.06 20.78
C ASP A 235 29.13 -45.43 21.21
N ALA A 236 29.11 -45.08 22.47
CA ALA A 236 30.18 -45.10 23.47
C ALA A 236 30.73 -43.75 23.98
N THR A 237 30.27 -43.51 25.19
CA THR A 237 31.05 -43.24 26.43
C THR A 237 31.92 -41.99 26.55
N ALA A 238 31.50 -41.22 27.54
CA ALA A 238 32.23 -40.69 28.71
C ALA A 238 33.67 -40.17 28.52
N ASP A 239 33.96 -39.00 28.90
CA ASP A 239 34.60 -38.68 30.17
C ASP A 239 35.19 -37.27 30.22
N GLU A 240 34.91 -36.60 31.28
CA GLU A 240 35.75 -35.77 32.14
C GLU A 240 36.49 -34.51 31.61
N LEU A 241 36.12 -33.46 32.30
CA LEU A 241 36.96 -32.52 33.08
C LEU A 241 37.69 -31.37 32.39
N ASP A 242 37.30 -30.25 32.89
CA ASP A 242 38.09 -29.24 33.65
C ASP A 242 38.62 -28.05 32.84
N GLU A 243 38.34 -27.01 33.27
CA GLU A 243 38.86 -25.94 34.14
C GLU A 243 38.98 -24.56 33.49
N LEU A 244 38.27 -23.64 34.10
CA LEU A 244 38.71 -22.31 34.53
C LEU A 244 39.26 -21.29 33.53
N GLY A 245 38.62 -20.15 33.56
CA GLY A 245 39.30 -18.90 33.28
C GLY A 245 38.45 -17.68 32.90
N GLU A 246 37.71 -17.15 33.85
CA GLU A 246 37.49 -15.70 33.92
C GLU A 246 38.62 -15.07 34.73
N PRO A 247 38.71 -13.73 34.83
CA PRO A 247 38.26 -12.56 34.07
C PRO A 247 39.39 -11.57 33.76
N THR A 248 39.15 -10.52 33.05
CA THR A 248 39.65 -9.18 33.39
C THR A 248 39.10 -8.07 32.47
N THR A 249 38.35 -7.19 33.06
CA THR A 249 38.41 -5.75 32.78
C THR A 249 39.58 -5.19 33.59
N PRO A 250 40.09 -3.96 33.39
CA PRO A 250 39.38 -2.72 33.15
C PRO A 250 40.14 -1.71 32.27
N ASP A 251 39.55 -0.62 31.98
CA ASP A 251 39.86 0.77 32.45
C ASP A 251 40.10 1.80 31.34
N GLU A 252 39.31 2.84 31.48
CA GLU A 252 39.52 4.28 31.47
C GLU A 252 40.33 4.94 30.35
N ALA A 253 39.78 5.96 29.77
CA ALA A 253 40.01 7.39 29.96
C ALA A 253 39.48 8.18 28.78
N ALA A 254 38.49 9.00 28.97
CA ALA A 254 38.53 10.42 29.25
C ALA A 254 39.13 11.28 28.13
N ALA A 255 38.39 12.18 27.57
CA ALA A 255 38.44 13.62 27.74
C ALA A 255 37.88 14.39 26.54
N ASN A 256 36.91 15.20 26.82
CA ASN A 256 36.71 16.62 26.49
C ASN A 256 37.08 17.19 25.11
N ALA A 257 36.11 17.87 24.49
CA ALA A 257 36.14 19.34 24.37
C ALA A 257 34.90 19.83 23.59
N ASP A 258 34.16 20.64 24.20
CA ASP A 258 33.62 21.97 23.94
C ASP A 258 33.79 22.55 22.53
N GLY A 259 32.70 23.21 22.09
CA GLY A 259 32.67 24.15 20.97
C GLY A 259 31.25 24.45 20.54
N GLU A 260 30.54 25.26 21.24
CA GLU A 260 29.91 26.56 21.01
C GLU A 260 29.33 26.82 19.61
N ASP A 261 28.04 27.14 19.65
CA ASP A 261 27.27 28.20 18.96
C ASP A 261 27.58 28.53 17.49
N ASP A 262 26.50 28.40 16.68
CA ASP A 262 26.14 29.56 15.86
C ASP A 262 24.62 29.51 15.49
N GLU A 263 23.92 30.47 16.06
CA GLU A 263 22.59 30.90 15.62
C GLU A 263 22.73 31.61 14.28
N ALA A 264 22.00 31.18 13.27
CA ALA A 264 21.73 32.00 12.11
C ALA A 264 20.22 32.09 11.87
N SER A 265 19.65 33.11 12.46
CA SER A 265 18.39 33.70 12.06
C SER A 265 18.49 34.19 10.63
N ILE A 266 17.58 33.78 9.74
CA ILE A 266 17.32 34.49 8.49
C ILE A 266 15.88 34.95 8.44
N ALA A 267 15.79 36.26 8.28
CA ALA A 267 14.63 37.12 8.27
C ALA A 267 13.58 36.72 7.22
N LEU A 268 12.32 36.94 7.62
CA LEU A 268 11.19 37.20 6.77
C LEU A 268 11.48 38.44 5.92
N ASP A 269 11.39 38.29 4.60
CA ASP A 269 11.24 39.43 3.71
C ASP A 269 9.88 39.38 3.03
N ALA A 270 9.18 40.49 3.19
CA ALA A 270 7.84 40.77 2.70
C ALA A 270 7.88 40.91 1.18
N VAL A 271 6.94 40.29 0.49
CA VAL A 271 6.67 40.59 -0.91
C VAL A 271 5.38 41.38 -1.02
N GLU A 272 5.55 42.60 -1.54
CA GLU A 272 4.60 43.62 -1.92
C GLU A 272 3.37 43.10 -2.67
N ALA A 273 2.25 43.67 -2.30
CA ALA A 273 1.00 43.68 -3.05
C ALA A 273 1.15 44.53 -4.31
N VAL A 274 0.87 43.91 -5.45
CA VAL A 274 0.67 44.67 -6.70
C VAL A 274 -0.82 44.91 -6.83
N GLU A 275 -1.21 46.17 -6.63
CA GLU A 275 -2.48 46.74 -7.02
C GLU A 275 -2.61 46.70 -8.55
N ILE A 276 -3.71 46.13 -9.02
CA ILE A 276 -4.14 46.31 -10.42
C ILE A 276 -5.20 47.41 -10.44
N GLU A 277 -4.80 48.56 -10.95
CA GLU A 277 -5.69 49.66 -11.30
C GLU A 277 -6.68 49.25 -12.40
N GLU A 278 -7.96 49.51 -12.13
CA GLU A 278 -9.01 49.63 -13.12
C GLU A 278 -8.78 50.93 -13.95
N ALA A 279 -8.77 50.75 -15.24
CA ALA A 279 -9.09 51.85 -16.18
C ALA A 279 -10.09 51.30 -17.18
N GLY A 280 -11.28 51.61 -17.13
CA GLY A 280 -12.19 52.68 -17.34
C GLY A 280 -12.23 53.13 -18.77
N ASP A 281 -13.25 52.61 -19.49
CA ASP A 281 -14.25 53.32 -20.28
C ASP A 281 -13.83 54.25 -21.47
N ARG A 282 -14.59 54.13 -22.55
CA ARG A 282 -14.93 55.01 -23.68
C ARG A 282 -14.23 54.73 -25.02
N ASP A 283 -14.95 54.27 -26.00
CA ASP A 283 -15.96 54.80 -26.99
C ASP A 283 -16.44 53.67 -27.90
#